data_677e8524957dcd6c4b7de6ed3200410d
#
_entry.id   677e8524957dcd6c4b7de6ed3200410d
#
_cell.length_a   1.000
_cell.length_b   1.000
_cell.length_c   1.000
_cell.angle_alpha   90.00
_cell.angle_beta   90.00
_cell.angle_gamma   90.00
#
_symmetry.space_group_name_H-M   'P 1'
#
loop_
_entity.id
_entity.type
_entity.pdbx_description
1 polymer ?
#
loop_
_entity_poly.entity_id
_entity_poly.type
_entity_poly.pdbx_seq_one_letter_code
_entity_poly.pdbx_strand_id
1 'polypeptide(L)'
;MKIMQELEAFINEFNSSNDEAFSIDSIRIEFSKQHKLEELKKLGNWNKVEKNSSLLSKLKKRLQKREITSAWRLEKENIYYYNMQDAPQYRKATLVIFGMKQYHKPSPSKDLISKILQIMKDVSSVDICIDLPYKPNIEALATRYILTPYRNSNGAVSDTKYINDTFVPMLDKIVFYNKAFKNGLQGTLWRIEATISIPNFRALALPLHEFKQITDQARR
;
A
#
# COMPACT_ATOMS: atom_id res chain seq x y z
N MET A 1 -4.54 -10.80 -16.40
CA MET A 1 -3.79 -11.92 -15.78
C MET A 1 -2.29 -11.65 -15.79
N LYS A 2 -1.71 -11.19 -16.92
CA LYS A 2 -0.26 -11.02 -17.12
C LYS A 2 0.45 -10.10 -16.10
N ILE A 3 -0.06 -8.89 -15.84
CA ILE A 3 0.61 -7.89 -14.97
C ILE A 3 0.78 -8.39 -13.52
N MET A 4 -0.27 -8.97 -12.92
CA MET A 4 -0.15 -9.48 -11.55
C MET A 4 0.80 -10.66 -11.46
N GLN A 5 0.75 -11.55 -12.45
CA GLN A 5 1.67 -12.70 -12.53
C GLN A 5 3.13 -12.24 -12.71
N GLU A 6 3.38 -11.25 -13.54
CA GLU A 6 4.70 -10.67 -13.73
C GLU A 6 5.23 -10.02 -12.43
N LEU A 7 4.38 -9.28 -11.72
CA LEU A 7 4.74 -8.66 -10.45
C LEU A 7 5.00 -9.71 -9.36
N GLU A 8 4.10 -10.70 -9.22
CA GLU A 8 4.29 -11.81 -8.27
C GLU A 8 5.54 -12.64 -8.62
N ALA A 9 5.77 -12.92 -9.89
CA ALA A 9 6.96 -13.65 -10.33
C ALA A 9 8.25 -12.89 -9.98
N PHE A 10 8.29 -11.59 -10.23
CA PHE A 10 9.42 -10.74 -9.88
C PHE A 10 9.71 -10.74 -8.37
N ILE A 11 8.66 -10.57 -7.53
CA ILE A 11 8.81 -10.60 -6.07
C ILE A 11 9.26 -11.99 -5.59
N ASN A 12 8.73 -13.06 -6.14
CA ASN A 12 9.12 -14.43 -5.78
C ASN A 12 10.57 -14.74 -6.18
N GLU A 13 11.00 -14.29 -7.35
CA GLU A 13 12.40 -14.42 -7.80
C GLU A 13 13.34 -13.62 -6.88
N PHE A 14 12.96 -12.38 -6.53
CA PHE A 14 13.72 -11.57 -5.59
C PHE A 14 13.83 -12.25 -4.21
N ASN A 15 12.72 -12.77 -3.68
CA ASN A 15 12.68 -13.48 -2.40
C ASN A 15 13.61 -14.71 -2.43
N SER A 16 13.50 -15.54 -3.48
CA SER A 16 14.32 -16.75 -3.61
C SER A 16 15.82 -16.44 -3.73
N SER A 17 16.17 -15.38 -4.44
CA SER A 17 17.58 -14.96 -4.63
C SER A 17 18.19 -14.29 -3.41
N ASN A 18 17.38 -13.79 -2.47
CA ASN A 18 17.82 -12.99 -1.33
C ASN A 18 17.43 -13.58 0.04
N ASP A 19 16.86 -14.78 0.08
CA ASP A 19 16.31 -15.44 1.29
C ASP A 19 15.34 -14.53 2.05
N GLU A 20 14.35 -13.98 1.31
CA GLU A 20 13.34 -13.07 1.82
C GLU A 20 11.92 -13.62 1.71
N ALA A 21 10.98 -12.97 2.43
CA ALA A 21 9.56 -13.32 2.46
C ALA A 21 8.66 -12.10 2.19
N PHE A 22 9.07 -11.22 1.28
CA PHE A 22 8.29 -10.06 0.90
C PHE A 22 6.99 -10.46 0.23
N SER A 23 5.93 -9.70 0.52
CA SER A 23 4.59 -9.93 -0.01
C SER A 23 3.96 -8.60 -0.43
N ILE A 24 3.07 -8.64 -1.43
CA ILE A 24 2.29 -7.47 -1.85
C ILE A 24 1.12 -7.28 -0.88
N ASP A 25 1.01 -6.09 -0.24
CA ASP A 25 -0.13 -5.74 0.63
C ASP A 25 -1.17 -4.88 -0.06
N SER A 26 -0.76 -3.99 -0.95
CA SER A 26 -1.71 -3.18 -1.73
C SER A 26 -1.17 -2.80 -3.10
N ILE A 27 -2.11 -2.45 -4.00
CA ILE A 27 -1.82 -1.99 -5.35
C ILE A 27 -2.57 -0.69 -5.57
N ARG A 28 -1.92 0.29 -6.22
CA ARG A 28 -2.54 1.54 -6.69
C ARG A 28 -2.39 1.66 -8.18
N ILE A 29 -3.44 2.17 -8.82
CA ILE A 29 -3.54 2.33 -10.26
C ILE A 29 -4.10 3.71 -10.57
N GLU A 30 -3.32 4.54 -11.24
CA GLU A 30 -3.84 5.77 -11.82
C GLU A 30 -4.54 5.45 -13.15
N PHE A 31 -5.73 5.98 -13.35
CA PHE A 31 -6.50 5.69 -14.56
C PHE A 31 -7.32 6.87 -15.06
N SER A 32 -7.58 6.87 -16.37
CA SER A 32 -8.52 7.82 -16.98
C SER A 32 -9.96 7.37 -16.75
N LYS A 33 -10.75 8.20 -16.07
CA LYS A 33 -12.19 7.93 -15.86
C LYS A 33 -12.97 7.85 -17.17
N GLN A 34 -12.61 8.66 -18.15
CA GLN A 34 -13.25 8.67 -19.47
C GLN A 34 -13.18 7.30 -20.15
N HIS A 35 -12.06 6.59 -19.97
CA HIS A 35 -11.81 5.34 -20.71
C HIS A 35 -12.06 4.07 -19.90
N LYS A 36 -12.03 4.16 -18.56
CA LYS A 36 -12.02 2.96 -17.70
C LYS A 36 -13.17 2.89 -16.69
N LEU A 37 -13.82 4.01 -16.39
CA LEU A 37 -14.80 4.05 -15.30
C LEU A 37 -16.03 3.18 -15.58
N GLU A 38 -16.53 3.16 -16.82
CA GLU A 38 -17.71 2.36 -17.15
C GLU A 38 -17.44 0.85 -17.11
N GLU A 39 -16.25 0.43 -17.50
CA GLU A 39 -15.85 -0.98 -17.36
C GLU A 39 -15.65 -1.36 -15.88
N LEU A 40 -15.08 -0.44 -15.08
CA LEU A 40 -14.88 -0.65 -13.65
C LEU A 40 -16.22 -0.78 -12.91
N LYS A 41 -17.23 0.02 -13.29
CA LYS A 41 -18.58 -0.06 -12.70
C LYS A 41 -19.26 -1.41 -12.92
N LYS A 42 -18.93 -2.14 -13.98
CA LYS A 42 -19.49 -3.48 -14.26
C LYS A 42 -19.00 -4.55 -13.28
N LEU A 43 -17.98 -4.29 -12.48
CA LEU A 43 -17.45 -5.24 -11.50
C LEU A 43 -18.32 -5.40 -10.25
N GLY A 44 -19.27 -4.49 -10.01
CA GLY A 44 -20.17 -4.53 -8.85
C GLY A 44 -20.68 -3.12 -8.48
N ASN A 45 -21.33 -3.03 -7.33
CA ASN A 45 -21.90 -1.77 -6.86
C ASN A 45 -20.83 -0.91 -6.19
N TRP A 46 -20.64 0.29 -6.71
CA TRP A 46 -19.72 1.29 -6.16
C TRP A 46 -20.47 2.30 -5.33
N ASN A 47 -20.32 2.21 -4.02
CA ASN A 47 -20.96 3.09 -3.05
C ASN A 47 -20.10 4.33 -2.80
N LYS A 48 -20.70 5.51 -2.96
CA LYS A 48 -20.01 6.77 -2.66
C LYS A 48 -19.70 6.85 -1.17
N VAL A 49 -18.47 7.20 -0.84
CA VAL A 49 -18.04 7.42 0.53
C VAL A 49 -18.42 8.84 0.93
N GLU A 50 -19.24 8.98 1.97
CA GLU A 50 -19.69 10.28 2.45
C GLU A 50 -18.53 11.17 2.92
N LYS A 51 -18.61 12.48 2.64
CA LYS A 51 -17.53 13.45 2.89
C LYS A 51 -17.08 13.49 4.37
N ASN A 52 -18.02 13.41 5.30
CA ASN A 52 -17.76 13.52 6.74
C ASN A 52 -17.71 12.16 7.44
N SER A 53 -17.63 11.06 6.69
CA SER A 53 -17.62 9.73 7.26
C SER A 53 -16.27 9.37 7.89
N SER A 54 -16.31 8.53 8.92
CA SER A 54 -15.10 7.92 9.49
C SER A 54 -14.33 7.10 8.45
N LEU A 55 -15.03 6.57 7.45
CA LEU A 55 -14.45 5.79 6.36
C LEU A 55 -13.56 6.66 5.47
N LEU A 56 -14.01 7.86 5.08
CA LEU A 56 -13.19 8.79 4.29
C LEU A 56 -11.99 9.28 5.10
N SER A 57 -12.18 9.57 6.38
CA SER A 57 -11.09 9.96 7.27
C SER A 57 -10.04 8.85 7.40
N LYS A 58 -10.45 7.59 7.55
CA LYS A 58 -9.56 6.43 7.57
C LYS A 58 -8.82 6.26 6.24
N LEU A 59 -9.49 6.47 5.10
CA LEU A 59 -8.90 6.37 3.77
C LEU A 59 -7.82 7.45 3.57
N LYS A 60 -8.13 8.71 3.88
CA LYS A 60 -7.16 9.84 3.83
C LYS A 60 -5.93 9.57 4.68
N LYS A 61 -6.13 9.10 5.90
CA LYS A 61 -5.07 8.76 6.84
C LYS A 61 -4.20 7.61 6.32
N ARG A 62 -4.80 6.54 5.80
CA ARG A 62 -4.08 5.38 5.27
C ARG A 62 -3.24 5.74 4.05
N LEU A 63 -3.78 6.56 3.16
CA LEU A 63 -3.09 7.03 1.96
C LEU A 63 -2.13 8.20 2.23
N GLN A 64 -2.21 8.83 3.42
CA GLN A 64 -1.52 10.08 3.75
C GLN A 64 -1.84 11.21 2.74
N LYS A 65 -3.06 11.19 2.18
CA LYS A 65 -3.56 12.14 1.19
C LYS A 65 -4.72 12.94 1.78
N ARG A 66 -4.50 14.22 2.05
CA ARG A 66 -5.54 15.13 2.59
C ARG A 66 -6.46 15.67 1.49
N GLU A 67 -5.96 15.74 0.27
CA GLU A 67 -6.59 16.37 -0.89
C GLU A 67 -7.65 15.50 -1.57
N ILE A 68 -7.98 14.33 -1.03
CA ILE A 68 -9.06 13.48 -1.58
C ILE A 68 -10.39 14.23 -1.45
N THR A 69 -11.02 14.55 -2.59
CA THR A 69 -12.27 15.27 -2.68
C THR A 69 -13.48 14.35 -2.69
N SER A 70 -13.35 13.19 -3.28
CA SER A 70 -14.40 12.19 -3.36
C SER A 70 -13.82 10.79 -3.50
N ALA A 71 -14.52 9.79 -2.95
CA ALA A 71 -14.14 8.39 -3.02
C ALA A 71 -15.37 7.50 -3.19
N TRP A 72 -15.17 6.35 -3.79
CA TRP A 72 -16.15 5.27 -3.94
C TRP A 72 -15.54 3.95 -3.50
N ARG A 73 -16.36 3.13 -2.88
CA ARG A 73 -15.99 1.80 -2.39
C ARG A 73 -16.75 0.73 -3.16
N LEU A 74 -16.06 -0.30 -3.63
CA LEU A 74 -16.70 -1.46 -4.23
C LEU A 74 -17.35 -2.30 -3.13
N GLU A 75 -18.68 -2.26 -3.04
CA GLU A 75 -19.50 -2.99 -2.05
C GLU A 75 -18.87 -3.04 -0.64
N LYS A 76 -18.64 -4.24 -0.12
CA LYS A 76 -17.96 -4.49 1.17
C LYS A 76 -16.45 -4.69 1.05
N GLU A 77 -15.93 -4.65 -0.19
CA GLU A 77 -14.53 -4.89 -0.47
C GLU A 77 -13.60 -3.79 0.09
N ASN A 78 -12.35 -4.11 0.26
CA ASN A 78 -11.31 -3.14 0.64
C ASN A 78 -10.69 -2.49 -0.60
N ILE A 79 -11.54 -2.16 -1.57
CA ILE A 79 -11.21 -1.61 -2.88
C ILE A 79 -11.92 -0.28 -3.05
N TYR A 80 -11.16 0.75 -3.41
CA TYR A 80 -11.66 2.12 -3.55
C TYR A 80 -11.14 2.72 -4.84
N TYR A 81 -11.89 3.68 -5.41
CA TYR A 81 -11.29 4.69 -6.27
C TYR A 81 -11.60 6.08 -5.73
N TYR A 82 -10.71 7.02 -5.97
CA TYR A 82 -10.84 8.37 -5.44
C TYR A 82 -10.26 9.42 -6.39
N ASN A 83 -10.75 10.65 -6.23
CA ASN A 83 -10.23 11.82 -6.93
C ASN A 83 -9.42 12.68 -5.97
N MET A 84 -8.38 13.32 -6.51
CA MET A 84 -7.57 14.32 -5.83
C MET A 84 -8.03 15.72 -6.22
N GLN A 85 -7.77 16.72 -5.37
CA GLN A 85 -8.14 18.11 -5.62
C GLN A 85 -7.38 18.72 -6.78
N ASP A 86 -6.10 18.41 -6.89
CA ASP A 86 -5.16 18.88 -7.91
C ASP A 86 -5.26 18.13 -9.25
N ALA A 87 -5.94 16.99 -9.25
CA ALA A 87 -6.18 16.27 -10.50
C ALA A 87 -7.09 17.09 -11.42
N PRO A 88 -6.75 17.26 -12.71
CA PRO A 88 -7.63 17.91 -13.69
C PRO A 88 -9.03 17.33 -13.55
N GLN A 89 -9.99 18.18 -13.21
CA GLN A 89 -11.33 17.78 -12.84
C GLN A 89 -11.86 16.75 -13.84
N TYR A 90 -12.27 15.58 -13.33
CA TYR A 90 -12.97 14.53 -14.05
C TYR A 90 -12.16 13.59 -14.96
N ARG A 91 -10.87 13.81 -15.21
CA ARG A 91 -10.11 12.97 -16.15
C ARG A 91 -9.36 11.81 -15.49
N LYS A 92 -8.75 12.04 -14.33
CA LYS A 92 -7.97 11.02 -13.63
C LYS A 92 -8.58 10.64 -12.28
N ALA A 93 -8.41 9.39 -11.90
CA ALA A 93 -8.67 8.89 -10.56
C ALA A 93 -7.61 7.87 -10.19
N THR A 94 -7.49 7.58 -8.90
CA THR A 94 -6.64 6.49 -8.42
C THR A 94 -7.54 5.39 -7.86
N LEU A 95 -7.37 4.18 -8.35
CA LEU A 95 -7.92 2.97 -7.77
C LEU A 95 -6.91 2.38 -6.79
N VAL A 96 -7.38 1.88 -5.67
CA VAL A 96 -6.55 1.19 -4.69
C VAL A 96 -7.20 -0.09 -4.21
N ILE A 97 -6.41 -1.16 -4.22
CA ILE A 97 -6.75 -2.47 -3.68
C ILE A 97 -5.92 -2.64 -2.41
N PHE A 98 -6.58 -2.70 -1.25
CA PHE A 98 -5.91 -2.84 0.03
C PHE A 98 -6.05 -4.23 0.62
N GLY A 99 -5.09 -4.60 1.47
CA GLY A 99 -5.19 -5.76 2.35
C GLY A 99 -5.08 -7.09 1.63
N MET A 100 -4.21 -7.16 0.64
CA MET A 100 -3.88 -8.40 -0.04
C MET A 100 -3.13 -9.37 0.91
N LYS A 101 -2.38 -8.80 1.88
CA LYS A 101 -1.72 -9.53 2.96
C LYS A 101 -2.30 -9.11 4.31
N GLN A 102 -3.50 -9.58 4.64
CA GLN A 102 -4.16 -9.29 5.93
C GLN A 102 -4.61 -10.58 6.63
N TYR A 103 -4.82 -10.49 7.98
CA TYR A 103 -5.10 -11.65 8.82
C TYR A 103 -6.43 -11.53 9.57
N HIS A 104 -6.98 -10.34 9.75
CA HIS A 104 -8.15 -10.06 10.57
C HIS A 104 -9.48 -10.13 9.80
N LYS A 105 -9.42 -10.24 8.50
CA LYS A 105 -10.58 -10.39 7.60
C LYS A 105 -10.13 -10.96 6.26
N PRO A 106 -11.04 -11.49 5.42
CA PRO A 106 -10.69 -11.99 4.09
C PRO A 106 -10.01 -10.93 3.23
N SER A 107 -8.99 -11.34 2.48
CA SER A 107 -8.39 -10.52 1.42
C SER A 107 -9.32 -10.45 0.21
N PRO A 108 -9.25 -9.40 -0.62
CA PRO A 108 -9.94 -9.38 -1.90
C PRO A 108 -9.60 -10.63 -2.73
N SER A 109 -10.59 -11.19 -3.43
CA SER A 109 -10.38 -12.42 -4.19
C SER A 109 -9.39 -12.20 -5.34
N LYS A 110 -8.60 -13.23 -5.64
CA LYS A 110 -7.65 -13.18 -6.77
C LYS A 110 -8.35 -12.94 -8.11
N ASP A 111 -9.55 -13.50 -8.29
CA ASP A 111 -10.34 -13.28 -9.50
C ASP A 111 -10.78 -11.83 -9.66
N LEU A 112 -11.23 -11.20 -8.58
CA LEU A 112 -11.61 -9.78 -8.60
C LEU A 112 -10.40 -8.89 -8.90
N ILE A 113 -9.27 -9.13 -8.25
CA ILE A 113 -8.01 -8.42 -8.53
C ILE A 113 -7.62 -8.59 -10.00
N SER A 114 -7.68 -9.81 -10.52
CA SER A 114 -7.35 -10.12 -11.92
C SER A 114 -8.26 -9.38 -12.90
N LYS A 115 -9.57 -9.35 -12.65
CA LYS A 115 -10.54 -8.59 -13.46
C LYS A 115 -10.24 -7.09 -13.46
N ILE A 116 -9.95 -6.51 -12.30
CA ILE A 116 -9.56 -5.11 -12.19
C ILE A 116 -8.31 -4.82 -13.02
N LEU A 117 -7.27 -5.63 -12.90
CA LEU A 117 -6.03 -5.44 -13.63
C LEU A 117 -6.17 -5.66 -15.14
N GLN A 118 -7.09 -6.53 -15.59
CA GLN A 118 -7.44 -6.68 -17.01
C GLN A 118 -8.07 -5.42 -17.57
N ILE A 119 -8.93 -4.75 -16.79
CA ILE A 119 -9.55 -3.49 -17.19
C ILE A 119 -8.50 -2.36 -17.21
N MET A 120 -7.73 -2.24 -16.14
CA MET A 120 -6.80 -1.13 -15.92
C MET A 120 -5.56 -1.22 -16.80
N LYS A 121 -5.00 -2.41 -16.97
CA LYS A 121 -3.79 -2.71 -17.76
C LYS A 121 -2.53 -1.98 -17.27
N ASP A 122 -2.52 -1.53 -16.02
CA ASP A 122 -1.41 -0.79 -15.42
C ASP A 122 -1.36 -0.95 -13.90
N VAL A 123 -0.20 -0.66 -13.31
CA VAL A 123 0.02 -0.52 -11.86
C VAL A 123 0.95 0.66 -11.64
N SER A 124 0.51 1.64 -10.85
CA SER A 124 1.29 2.87 -10.61
C SER A 124 2.17 2.76 -9.37
N SER A 125 1.73 2.06 -8.34
CA SER A 125 2.54 1.76 -7.15
C SER A 125 2.03 0.53 -6.39
N VAL A 126 2.92 -0.05 -5.60
CA VAL A 126 2.61 -1.18 -4.71
C VAL A 126 3.08 -0.90 -3.29
N ASP A 127 2.40 -1.49 -2.31
CA ASP A 127 2.96 -1.65 -0.97
C ASP A 127 3.48 -3.08 -0.84
N ILE A 128 4.78 -3.19 -0.60
CA ILE A 128 5.48 -4.45 -0.31
C ILE A 128 5.71 -4.53 1.20
N CYS A 129 5.49 -5.69 1.80
CA CYS A 129 5.62 -5.83 3.24
C CYS A 129 6.31 -7.11 3.64
N ILE A 130 6.87 -7.08 4.87
CA ILE A 130 7.29 -8.25 5.61
C ILE A 130 6.71 -8.19 7.02
N ASP A 131 6.29 -9.35 7.53
CA ASP A 131 5.74 -9.51 8.85
C ASP A 131 6.75 -10.22 9.77
N LEU A 132 6.97 -9.68 10.97
CA LEU A 132 7.93 -10.18 11.96
C LEU A 132 7.21 -10.58 13.24
N PRO A 133 7.54 -11.73 13.87
CA PRO A 133 6.95 -12.16 15.14
C PRO A 133 7.49 -11.40 16.35
N TYR A 134 8.29 -10.37 16.15
CA TYR A 134 8.92 -9.55 17.19
C TYR A 134 8.97 -8.07 16.77
N LYS A 135 9.24 -7.18 17.73
CA LYS A 135 9.45 -5.75 17.47
C LYS A 135 10.82 -5.54 16.81
N PRO A 136 10.89 -4.95 15.60
CA PRO A 136 12.16 -4.64 14.95
C PRO A 136 12.91 -3.54 15.70
N ASN A 137 14.24 -3.56 15.62
CA ASN A 137 15.12 -2.51 16.12
C ASN A 137 15.12 -1.29 15.18
N ILE A 138 14.05 -0.51 15.24
CA ILE A 138 13.87 0.64 14.34
C ILE A 138 14.91 1.73 14.61
N GLU A 139 15.31 1.89 15.87
CA GLU A 139 16.26 2.93 16.27
C GLU A 139 17.67 2.73 15.65
N ALA A 140 18.02 1.49 15.29
CA ALA A 140 19.26 1.22 14.54
C ALA A 140 19.31 1.95 13.19
N LEU A 141 18.16 2.36 12.64
CA LEU A 141 18.06 3.09 11.37
C LEU A 141 18.28 4.60 11.52
N ALA A 142 18.26 5.13 12.75
CA ALA A 142 18.37 6.58 13.00
C ALA A 142 19.72 7.18 12.60
N THR A 143 20.76 6.35 12.39
CA THR A 143 22.06 6.79 11.88
C THR A 143 22.03 7.18 10.40
N ARG A 144 21.08 6.62 9.64
CA ARG A 144 20.99 6.81 8.18
C ARG A 144 19.71 7.51 7.75
N TYR A 145 18.61 7.37 8.49
CA TYR A 145 17.30 7.86 8.11
C TYR A 145 16.66 8.72 9.19
N ILE A 146 15.82 9.66 8.75
CA ILE A 146 14.96 10.43 9.65
C ILE A 146 13.72 9.61 9.98
N LEU A 147 13.59 9.23 11.26
CA LEU A 147 12.47 8.47 11.78
C LEU A 147 11.36 9.42 12.25
N THR A 148 10.27 9.50 11.51
CA THR A 148 9.12 10.34 11.85
C THR A 148 8.08 9.52 12.62
N PRO A 149 7.77 9.85 13.89
CA PRO A 149 6.74 9.12 14.64
C PRO A 149 5.34 9.50 14.15
N TYR A 150 4.43 8.52 14.15
CA TYR A 150 3.02 8.80 13.97
C TYR A 150 2.42 9.44 15.22
N ARG A 151 1.71 10.56 15.05
CA ARG A 151 0.93 11.22 16.09
C ARG A 151 -0.56 11.00 15.87
N ASN A 152 -1.26 10.60 16.92
CA ASN A 152 -2.71 10.49 16.91
C ASN A 152 -3.37 11.88 16.84
N SER A 153 -4.68 11.90 16.60
CA SER A 153 -5.47 13.16 16.58
C SER A 153 -5.43 13.95 17.89
N ASN A 154 -5.19 13.28 19.01
CA ASN A 154 -4.99 13.88 20.34
C ASN A 154 -3.52 14.21 20.65
N GLY A 155 -2.62 14.13 19.67
CA GLY A 155 -1.20 14.46 19.81
C GLY A 155 -0.31 13.34 20.38
N ALA A 156 -0.90 12.24 20.87
CA ALA A 156 -0.14 11.14 21.42
C ALA A 156 0.72 10.45 20.35
N VAL A 157 1.99 10.20 20.70
CA VAL A 157 2.94 9.48 19.85
C VAL A 157 2.67 7.99 19.92
N SER A 158 2.58 7.33 18.79
CA SER A 158 2.47 5.88 18.70
C SER A 158 3.82 5.22 18.39
N ASP A 159 3.91 3.91 18.58
CA ASP A 159 5.08 3.11 18.18
C ASP A 159 5.29 3.05 16.65
N THR A 160 4.32 3.53 15.87
CA THR A 160 4.46 3.60 14.40
C THR A 160 5.49 4.65 14.02
N LYS A 161 6.46 4.26 13.21
CA LYS A 161 7.51 5.13 12.68
C LYS A 161 7.47 5.12 11.15
N TYR A 162 7.86 6.22 10.54
CA TYR A 162 7.98 6.39 9.09
C TYR A 162 9.39 6.81 8.72
N ILE A 163 9.87 6.30 7.59
CA ILE A 163 10.93 6.88 6.78
C ILE A 163 10.23 7.43 5.54
N ASN A 164 10.19 8.76 5.39
CA ASN A 164 9.53 9.44 4.27
C ASN A 164 10.51 9.86 3.18
N ASP A 165 11.81 9.81 3.46
CA ASP A 165 12.88 10.06 2.51
C ASP A 165 13.89 8.92 2.63
N THR A 166 13.93 8.07 1.60
CA THR A 166 14.80 6.90 1.54
C THR A 166 16.06 7.15 0.71
N PHE A 167 16.19 8.33 0.07
CA PHE A 167 17.25 8.68 -0.88
C PHE A 167 17.34 7.77 -2.11
N VAL A 168 16.39 6.84 -2.25
CA VAL A 168 16.32 5.90 -3.39
C VAL A 168 15.09 6.22 -4.24
N PRO A 169 15.26 6.50 -5.52
CA PRO A 169 14.14 6.75 -6.42
C PRO A 169 13.09 5.63 -6.37
N MET A 170 11.82 6.01 -6.43
CA MET A 170 10.66 5.11 -6.41
C MET A 170 10.36 4.43 -5.08
N LEU A 171 11.25 4.45 -4.10
CA LEU A 171 10.96 4.00 -2.74
C LEU A 171 10.41 5.20 -1.94
N ASP A 172 9.10 5.42 -2.04
CA ASP A 172 8.47 6.66 -1.58
C ASP A 172 8.44 6.80 -0.06
N LYS A 173 8.23 5.68 0.64
CA LYS A 173 8.22 5.66 2.10
C LYS A 173 8.34 4.26 2.65
N ILE A 174 8.76 4.16 3.91
CA ILE A 174 8.67 2.92 4.70
C ILE A 174 7.93 3.21 5.99
N VAL A 175 7.11 2.27 6.44
CA VAL A 175 6.40 2.34 7.71
C VAL A 175 6.64 1.09 8.54
N PHE A 176 6.89 1.30 9.84
CA PHE A 176 7.06 0.27 10.86
C PHE A 176 5.91 0.37 11.83
N TYR A 177 5.16 -0.70 12.06
CA TYR A 177 4.04 -0.67 12.99
C TYR A 177 3.69 -2.03 13.58
N ASN A 178 3.14 -2.01 14.80
CA ASN A 178 2.59 -3.19 15.43
C ASN A 178 1.25 -3.55 14.76
N LYS A 179 1.29 -4.57 13.89
CA LYS A 179 0.13 -5.02 13.12
C LYS A 179 -0.88 -5.77 13.99
N ALA A 180 -0.40 -6.51 15.00
CA ALA A 180 -1.29 -7.20 15.94
C ALA A 180 -2.13 -6.18 16.71
N PHE A 181 -1.52 -5.16 17.30
CA PHE A 181 -2.22 -4.09 18.01
C PHE A 181 -3.20 -3.34 17.09
N LYS A 182 -2.76 -2.94 15.89
CA LYS A 182 -3.58 -2.21 14.90
C LYS A 182 -4.85 -2.97 14.50
N ASN A 183 -4.80 -4.29 14.48
CA ASN A 183 -5.89 -5.15 14.00
C ASN A 183 -6.60 -5.94 15.11
N GLY A 184 -6.25 -5.72 16.38
CA GLY A 184 -6.85 -6.44 17.51
C GLY A 184 -6.52 -7.94 17.51
N LEU A 185 -5.35 -8.33 16.99
CA LEU A 185 -4.89 -9.73 16.98
C LEU A 185 -4.18 -10.04 18.29
N GLN A 186 -4.25 -11.28 18.72
CA GLN A 186 -3.47 -11.77 19.84
C GLN A 186 -2.00 -11.98 19.45
N GLY A 187 -1.10 -11.85 20.43
CA GLY A 187 0.34 -12.05 20.24
C GLY A 187 1.06 -10.84 19.65
N THR A 188 2.30 -11.08 19.23
CA THR A 188 3.17 -10.05 18.65
C THR A 188 3.29 -10.24 17.16
N LEU A 189 2.93 -9.21 16.41
CA LEU A 189 3.11 -9.18 14.96
C LEU A 189 3.45 -7.75 14.54
N TRP A 190 4.66 -7.54 14.08
CA TRP A 190 5.11 -6.27 13.52
C TRP A 190 5.16 -6.35 12.01
N ARG A 191 4.93 -5.23 11.36
CA ARG A 191 5.05 -5.11 9.91
C ARG A 191 6.00 -3.99 9.56
N ILE A 192 6.87 -4.27 8.60
CA ILE A 192 7.62 -3.28 7.84
C ILE A 192 7.00 -3.26 6.44
N GLU A 193 6.60 -2.09 5.97
CA GLU A 193 5.88 -1.93 4.71
C GLU A 193 6.50 -0.79 3.92
N ALA A 194 6.88 -1.03 2.67
CA ALA A 194 7.42 -0.07 1.72
C ALA A 194 6.37 0.30 0.68
N THR A 195 6.21 1.58 0.39
CA THR A 195 5.47 2.06 -0.78
C THR A 195 6.45 2.30 -1.91
N ILE A 196 6.26 1.63 -3.04
CA ILE A 196 7.14 1.71 -4.20
C ILE A 196 6.32 2.17 -5.41
N SER A 197 6.74 3.28 -6.03
CA SER A 197 6.22 3.74 -7.31
C SER A 197 6.78 2.88 -8.45
N ILE A 198 5.93 2.52 -9.42
CA ILE A 198 6.29 1.62 -10.51
C ILE A 198 6.13 2.33 -11.85
N PRO A 199 7.15 3.00 -12.37
CA PRO A 199 7.14 3.50 -13.75
C PRO A 199 7.25 2.36 -14.77
N ASN A 200 7.97 1.29 -14.40
CA ASN A 200 8.04 0.00 -15.10
C ASN A 200 8.56 -1.09 -14.15
N PHE A 201 8.31 -2.36 -14.44
CA PHE A 201 8.69 -3.46 -13.54
C PHE A 201 10.21 -3.64 -13.40
N ARG A 202 11.02 -3.31 -14.42
CA ARG A 202 12.49 -3.42 -14.34
C ARG A 202 13.08 -2.47 -13.29
N ALA A 203 12.38 -1.39 -12.99
CA ALA A 203 12.80 -0.41 -11.99
C ALA A 203 12.60 -0.88 -10.54
N LEU A 204 11.93 -2.03 -10.29
CA LEU A 204 11.67 -2.54 -8.94
C LEU A 204 12.91 -3.08 -8.22
N ALA A 205 13.95 -3.50 -8.93
CA ALA A 205 15.13 -4.11 -8.33
C ALA A 205 15.79 -3.20 -7.29
N LEU A 206 16.08 -1.95 -7.66
CA LEU A 206 16.76 -1.00 -6.79
C LEU A 206 15.99 -0.68 -5.50
N PRO A 207 14.69 -0.29 -5.54
CA PRO A 207 13.93 -0.04 -4.31
C PRO A 207 13.74 -1.29 -3.46
N LEU A 208 13.66 -2.49 -4.04
CA LEU A 208 13.58 -3.73 -3.26
C LEU A 208 14.90 -4.06 -2.55
N HIS A 209 16.04 -3.85 -3.18
CA HIS A 209 17.33 -4.01 -2.53
C HIS A 209 17.51 -3.04 -1.36
N GLU A 210 17.13 -1.77 -1.52
CA GLU A 210 17.18 -0.82 -0.41
C GLU A 210 16.20 -1.21 0.70
N PHE A 211 14.98 -1.63 0.36
CA PHE A 211 14.01 -2.12 1.34
C PHE A 211 14.56 -3.32 2.10
N LYS A 212 15.25 -4.25 1.41
CA LYS A 212 15.93 -5.38 2.05
C LYS A 212 17.01 -4.90 3.04
N GLN A 213 17.88 -3.99 2.64
CA GLN A 213 18.94 -3.47 3.54
C GLN A 213 18.34 -2.85 4.80
N ILE A 214 17.26 -2.09 4.67
CA ILE A 214 16.54 -1.47 5.79
C ILE A 214 15.93 -2.55 6.69
N THR A 215 15.29 -3.56 6.12
CA THR A 215 14.70 -4.66 6.90
C THR A 215 15.76 -5.49 7.59
N ASP A 216 16.89 -5.78 6.96
CA ASP A 216 18.03 -6.51 7.55
C ASP A 216 18.63 -5.75 8.73
N GLN A 217 18.82 -4.44 8.60
CA GLN A 217 19.30 -3.60 9.70
C GLN A 217 18.30 -3.55 10.86
N ALA A 218 17.01 -3.46 10.58
CA ALA A 218 15.97 -3.44 11.60
C ALA A 218 15.74 -4.78 12.30
N ARG A 219 16.19 -5.90 11.71
CA ARG A 219 16.11 -7.24 12.30
C ARG A 219 17.26 -7.56 13.28
N ARG A 220 18.35 -6.83 13.20
CA ARG A 220 19.53 -6.97 14.09
C ARG A 220 19.32 -6.21 15.39
#